data_10176057fa6efb6a2b0c156ad6f2e785
#
_entry.id   10176057fa6efb6a2b0c156ad6f2e785
#
_cell.length_a   1.000
_cell.length_b   1.000
_cell.length_c   1.000
_cell.angle_alpha   90.00
_cell.angle_beta   90.00
_cell.angle_gamma   90.00
#
_symmetry.space_group_name_H-M   'P 1'
#
loop_
_entity.id
_entity.type
_entity.pdbx_description
1 polymer ?
#
loop_
_entity_poly.entity_id
_entity_poly.type
_entity_poly.pdbx_seq_one_letter_code
_entity_poly.pdbx_strand_id
1 'polypeptide(L)'
;MDTLVYQMATLADAVAIRDLSLLSYGEFADVLEPAHWNTMHKNQSDMENLTSLMKGSATFVCWSGDQLVGVVFLVPSGMATSIYPADWAHIRRLGVDPAFRRMGIGRRLMEIAIEQARNSGEKILGLHTSTMMPSARRMYDQLGFSLIRELPQILGQQYWLYKMAL
;
A
#
# COMPACT_ATOMS: atom_id res chain seq x y z
N MET A 1 -19.37 4.82 17.98
CA MET A 1 -18.29 4.62 16.99
C MET A 1 -17.89 3.16 16.99
N ASP A 2 -17.83 2.55 15.82
CA ASP A 2 -17.47 1.14 15.71
C ASP A 2 -16.00 0.90 16.06
N THR A 3 -15.73 -0.24 16.68
CA THR A 3 -14.35 -0.66 16.96
C THR A 3 -13.63 -1.00 15.65
N LEU A 4 -12.37 -0.59 15.53
CA LEU A 4 -11.54 -0.94 14.40
C LEU A 4 -11.01 -2.37 14.57
N VAL A 5 -11.22 -3.21 13.55
CA VAL A 5 -10.77 -4.61 13.55
C VAL A 5 -9.77 -4.81 12.41
N TYR A 6 -8.58 -5.30 12.75
CA TYR A 6 -7.50 -5.59 11.82
C TYR A 6 -7.40 -7.10 11.61
N GLN A 7 -7.38 -7.53 10.35
CA GLN A 7 -7.31 -8.95 10.04
C GLN A 7 -6.73 -9.19 8.65
N MET A 8 -6.35 -10.42 8.39
CA MET A 8 -5.93 -10.84 7.06
C MET A 8 -7.16 -10.91 6.16
N ALA A 9 -7.04 -10.39 4.94
CA ALA A 9 -8.10 -10.45 3.94
C ALA A 9 -8.18 -11.82 3.27
N THR A 10 -9.36 -12.13 2.75
CA THR A 10 -9.58 -13.27 1.87
C THR A 10 -10.04 -12.76 0.50
N LEU A 11 -10.09 -13.63 -0.51
CA LEU A 11 -10.56 -13.26 -1.85
C LEU A 11 -12.01 -12.77 -1.84
N ALA A 12 -12.80 -13.13 -0.84
CA ALA A 12 -14.16 -12.61 -0.66
C ALA A 12 -14.18 -11.10 -0.40
N ASP A 13 -13.08 -10.53 0.06
CA ASP A 13 -12.95 -9.10 0.34
C ASP A 13 -12.54 -8.27 -0.89
N ALA A 14 -12.29 -8.90 -2.03
CA ALA A 14 -11.68 -8.24 -3.20
C ALA A 14 -12.51 -7.05 -3.71
N VAL A 15 -13.83 -7.17 -3.78
CA VAL A 15 -14.69 -6.07 -4.23
C VAL A 15 -14.62 -4.88 -3.27
N ALA A 16 -14.68 -5.14 -1.97
CA ALA A 16 -14.56 -4.10 -0.94
C ALA A 16 -13.19 -3.41 -1.00
N ILE A 17 -12.12 -4.18 -1.24
CA ILE A 17 -10.76 -3.64 -1.38
C ILE A 17 -10.66 -2.76 -2.63
N ARG A 18 -11.21 -3.19 -3.77
CA ARG A 18 -11.23 -2.36 -4.98
C ARG A 18 -11.93 -1.03 -4.72
N ASP A 19 -13.11 -1.08 -4.11
CA ASP A 19 -13.91 0.12 -3.84
C ASP A 19 -13.17 1.07 -2.89
N LEU A 20 -12.50 0.53 -1.86
CA LEU A 20 -11.67 1.33 -0.98
C LEU A 20 -10.49 1.95 -1.73
N SER A 21 -9.83 1.19 -2.60
CA SER A 21 -8.69 1.70 -3.39
C SER A 21 -9.10 2.86 -4.29
N LEU A 22 -10.23 2.75 -4.96
CA LEU A 22 -10.76 3.83 -5.80
C LEU A 22 -11.08 5.07 -4.96
N LEU A 23 -11.66 4.88 -3.79
CA LEU A 23 -11.98 5.98 -2.87
C LEU A 23 -10.71 6.65 -2.32
N SER A 24 -9.75 5.85 -1.87
CA SER A 24 -8.50 6.33 -1.26
C SER A 24 -7.63 7.11 -2.26
N TYR A 25 -7.53 6.66 -3.50
CA TYR A 25 -6.72 7.30 -4.53
C TYR A 25 -7.51 8.31 -5.38
N GLY A 26 -8.82 8.42 -5.16
CA GLY A 26 -9.69 9.33 -5.92
C GLY A 26 -9.31 10.81 -5.81
N GLU A 27 -8.66 11.20 -4.73
CA GLU A 27 -8.20 12.58 -4.53
C GLU A 27 -7.09 12.99 -5.52
N PHE A 28 -6.40 12.03 -6.15
CA PHE A 28 -5.35 12.31 -7.13
C PHE A 28 -5.91 12.65 -8.51
N ALA A 29 -7.22 12.55 -8.72
CA ALA A 29 -7.85 12.93 -9.97
C ALA A 29 -7.55 14.39 -10.35
N ASP A 30 -7.44 15.27 -9.36
CA ASP A 30 -7.16 16.70 -9.57
C ASP A 30 -5.66 17.01 -9.59
N VAL A 31 -4.81 16.07 -9.19
CA VAL A 31 -3.35 16.26 -9.12
C VAL A 31 -2.66 15.74 -10.37
N LEU A 32 -3.10 14.57 -10.86
CA LEU A 32 -2.52 13.94 -12.03
C LEU A 32 -3.06 14.53 -13.32
N GLU A 33 -2.25 14.54 -14.36
CA GLU A 33 -2.75 14.82 -15.71
C GLU A 33 -3.81 13.77 -16.09
N PRO A 34 -4.83 14.14 -16.91
CA PRO A 34 -5.94 13.25 -17.24
C PRO A 34 -5.53 11.87 -17.76
N ALA A 35 -4.50 11.79 -18.60
CA ALA A 35 -4.00 10.51 -19.12
C ALA A 35 -3.41 9.64 -18.00
N HIS A 36 -2.66 10.23 -17.07
CA HIS A 36 -2.07 9.53 -15.93
C HIS A 36 -3.15 9.09 -14.94
N TRP A 37 -4.13 9.95 -14.68
CA TRP A 37 -5.27 9.60 -13.84
C TRP A 37 -6.06 8.44 -14.43
N ASN A 38 -6.33 8.44 -15.72
CA ASN A 38 -7.04 7.36 -16.39
C ASN A 38 -6.29 6.02 -16.24
N THR A 39 -4.97 6.04 -16.36
CA THR A 39 -4.13 4.85 -16.16
C THR A 39 -4.20 4.37 -14.71
N MET A 40 -4.07 5.25 -13.75
CA MET A 40 -4.17 4.90 -12.32
C MET A 40 -5.55 4.33 -12.00
N HIS A 41 -6.61 5.00 -12.44
CA HIS A 41 -7.99 4.56 -12.20
C HIS A 41 -8.24 3.17 -12.79
N LYS A 42 -7.78 2.93 -14.02
CA LYS A 42 -7.89 1.63 -14.67
C LYS A 42 -7.15 0.54 -13.87
N ASN A 43 -5.93 0.82 -13.44
CA ASN A 43 -5.13 -0.12 -12.67
C ASN A 43 -5.78 -0.44 -11.32
N GLN A 44 -6.34 0.55 -10.65
CA GLN A 44 -6.99 0.38 -9.34
C GLN A 44 -8.34 -0.33 -9.45
N SER A 45 -9.03 -0.23 -10.58
CA SER A 45 -10.34 -0.86 -10.79
C SER A 45 -10.26 -2.27 -11.40
N ASP A 46 -9.08 -2.70 -11.85
CA ASP A 46 -8.89 -4.01 -12.50
C ASP A 46 -8.91 -5.13 -11.47
N MET A 47 -10.00 -5.90 -11.47
CA MET A 47 -10.21 -7.01 -10.53
C MET A 47 -9.24 -8.17 -10.75
N GLU A 48 -8.84 -8.42 -11.98
CA GLU A 48 -7.88 -9.48 -12.30
C GLU A 48 -6.50 -9.16 -11.71
N ASN A 49 -6.04 -7.92 -11.88
CA ASN A 49 -4.80 -7.46 -11.26
C ASN A 49 -4.87 -7.51 -9.73
N LEU A 50 -6.00 -7.10 -9.16
CA LEU A 50 -6.19 -7.11 -7.71
C LEU A 50 -6.16 -8.53 -7.15
N THR A 51 -6.92 -9.46 -7.74
CA THR A 51 -6.94 -10.84 -7.25
C THR A 51 -5.60 -11.53 -7.43
N SER A 52 -4.87 -11.25 -8.50
CA SER A 52 -3.50 -11.74 -8.68
C SER A 52 -2.56 -11.21 -7.60
N LEU A 53 -2.65 -9.92 -7.26
CA LEU A 53 -1.88 -9.33 -6.19
C LEU A 53 -2.22 -9.97 -4.83
N MET A 54 -3.50 -10.16 -4.55
CA MET A 54 -3.94 -10.80 -3.31
C MET A 54 -3.42 -12.23 -3.17
N LYS A 55 -3.43 -13.01 -4.26
CA LYS A 55 -2.90 -14.37 -4.26
C LYS A 55 -1.39 -14.42 -4.05
N GLY A 56 -0.68 -13.43 -4.52
CA GLY A 56 0.79 -13.34 -4.42
C GLY A 56 1.30 -12.55 -3.23
N SER A 57 0.43 -12.15 -2.30
CA SER A 57 0.81 -11.32 -1.16
C SER A 57 0.07 -11.72 0.11
N ALA A 58 0.54 -11.21 1.25
CA ALA A 58 -0.25 -11.19 2.48
C ALA A 58 -0.98 -9.84 2.50
N THR A 59 -2.31 -9.88 2.47
CA THR A 59 -3.16 -8.69 2.44
C THR A 59 -3.79 -8.49 3.81
N PHE A 60 -3.61 -7.31 4.39
CA PHE A 60 -4.18 -6.97 5.69
C PHE A 60 -5.19 -5.84 5.53
N VAL A 61 -6.30 -5.93 6.24
CA VAL A 61 -7.40 -4.96 6.14
C VAL A 61 -7.81 -4.48 7.52
N CYS A 62 -8.45 -3.32 7.54
CA CYS A 62 -9.08 -2.75 8.71
C CYS A 62 -10.57 -2.54 8.42
N TRP A 63 -11.41 -3.05 9.31
CA TRP A 63 -12.85 -2.90 9.26
C TRP A 63 -13.34 -1.97 10.37
N SER A 64 -14.29 -1.11 10.04
CA SER A 64 -15.10 -0.36 11.01
C SER A 64 -16.54 -0.86 10.86
N GLY A 65 -16.99 -1.71 11.78
CA GLY A 65 -18.24 -2.43 11.57
C GLY A 65 -18.18 -3.30 10.31
N ASP A 66 -19.10 -3.10 9.40
CA ASP A 66 -19.16 -3.81 8.12
C ASP A 66 -18.54 -3.01 6.95
N GLN A 67 -17.88 -1.88 7.25
CA GLN A 67 -17.19 -1.04 6.27
C GLN A 67 -15.69 -1.31 6.28
N LEU A 68 -15.11 -1.61 5.12
CA LEU A 68 -13.66 -1.77 4.96
C LEU A 68 -13.03 -0.39 4.79
N VAL A 69 -12.14 -0.01 5.71
CA VAL A 69 -11.60 1.35 5.81
C VAL A 69 -10.09 1.45 5.62
N GLY A 70 -9.40 0.31 5.57
CA GLY A 70 -7.95 0.30 5.33
C GLY A 70 -7.48 -1.00 4.71
N VAL A 71 -6.39 -0.92 3.93
CA VAL A 71 -5.75 -2.08 3.28
C VAL A 71 -4.26 -1.84 3.07
N VAL A 72 -3.48 -2.90 3.17
CA VAL A 72 -2.06 -2.92 2.79
C VAL A 72 -1.71 -4.30 2.25
N PHE A 73 -0.82 -4.35 1.26
CA PHE A 73 -0.33 -5.59 0.66
C PHE A 73 1.15 -5.76 0.96
N LEU A 74 1.51 -6.91 1.50
CA LEU A 74 2.89 -7.31 1.72
C LEU A 74 3.26 -8.38 0.70
N VAL A 75 4.13 -8.04 -0.24
CA VAL A 75 4.61 -8.97 -1.27
C VAL A 75 5.90 -9.61 -0.76
N PRO A 76 5.96 -10.96 -0.66
CA PRO A 76 7.16 -11.64 -0.18
C PRO A 76 8.32 -11.51 -1.17
N SER A 77 9.55 -11.71 -0.67
CA SER A 77 10.73 -11.82 -1.52
C SER A 77 10.65 -13.04 -2.43
N GLY A 78 11.47 -13.08 -3.46
CA GLY A 78 11.59 -14.22 -4.38
C GLY A 78 11.57 -13.84 -5.84
N MET A 79 11.04 -12.67 -6.21
CA MET A 79 11.01 -12.21 -7.60
C MET A 79 11.47 -10.77 -7.70
N ALA A 80 12.49 -10.53 -8.52
CA ALA A 80 12.92 -9.17 -8.84
C ALA A 80 11.85 -8.44 -9.65
N THR A 81 11.68 -7.16 -9.37
CA THR A 81 10.86 -6.25 -10.16
C THR A 81 11.75 -5.13 -10.73
N SER A 82 11.18 -4.22 -11.50
CA SER A 82 11.91 -3.04 -11.98
C SER A 82 12.39 -2.12 -10.85
N ILE A 83 11.79 -2.24 -9.66
CA ILE A 83 12.10 -1.39 -8.51
C ILE A 83 12.85 -2.16 -7.41
N TYR A 84 12.42 -3.40 -7.14
CA TYR A 84 12.89 -4.18 -5.98
C TYR A 84 13.76 -5.36 -6.38
N PRO A 85 14.92 -5.54 -5.70
CA PRO A 85 15.70 -6.77 -5.83
C PRO A 85 14.91 -8.01 -5.42
N ALA A 86 15.31 -9.18 -5.93
CA ALA A 86 14.60 -10.44 -5.66
C ALA A 86 14.59 -10.83 -4.17
N ASP A 87 15.58 -10.40 -3.40
CA ASP A 87 15.71 -10.74 -1.97
C ASP A 87 14.99 -9.76 -1.04
N TRP A 88 14.27 -8.77 -1.59
CA TRP A 88 13.45 -7.84 -0.81
C TRP A 88 11.98 -8.25 -0.82
N ALA A 89 11.34 -8.26 0.36
CA ALA A 89 9.88 -8.10 0.44
C ALA A 89 9.53 -6.63 0.22
N HIS A 90 8.31 -6.33 -0.19
CA HIS A 90 7.91 -4.94 -0.35
C HIS A 90 6.42 -4.71 -0.07
N ILE A 91 6.10 -3.47 0.27
CA ILE A 91 4.74 -3.00 0.53
C ILE A 91 4.15 -2.45 -0.76
N ARG A 92 2.88 -2.75 -0.98
CA ARG A 92 2.11 -2.16 -2.08
C ARG A 92 0.77 -1.63 -1.61
N ARG A 93 0.34 -0.55 -2.23
CA ARG A 93 -1.04 -0.02 -2.19
C ARG A 93 -1.62 0.15 -0.79
N LEU A 94 -0.88 0.76 0.12
CA LEU A 94 -1.47 1.19 1.38
C LEU A 94 -2.57 2.21 1.09
N GLY A 95 -3.79 1.92 1.54
CA GLY A 95 -4.94 2.79 1.34
C GLY A 95 -5.78 2.89 2.60
N VAL A 96 -6.28 4.09 2.87
CA VAL A 96 -7.19 4.37 3.99
C VAL A 96 -8.32 5.24 3.48
N ASP A 97 -9.56 4.91 3.87
CA ASP A 97 -10.71 5.73 3.57
C ASP A 97 -10.46 7.17 4.06
N PRO A 98 -10.60 8.19 3.18
CA PRO A 98 -10.36 9.58 3.58
C PRO A 98 -11.14 10.02 4.83
N ALA A 99 -12.35 9.49 5.05
CA ALA A 99 -13.15 9.80 6.22
C ALA A 99 -12.58 9.23 7.53
N PHE A 100 -11.64 8.28 7.42
CA PHE A 100 -11.02 7.59 8.57
C PHE A 100 -9.54 7.94 8.73
N ARG A 101 -9.04 8.96 8.05
CA ARG A 101 -7.66 9.42 8.21
C ARG A 101 -7.43 10.02 9.60
N ARG A 102 -6.16 10.08 10.02
CA ARG A 102 -5.72 10.58 11.34
C ARG A 102 -6.20 9.75 12.52
N MET A 103 -6.65 8.52 12.28
CA MET A 103 -7.04 7.56 13.32
C MET A 103 -5.97 6.50 13.57
N GLY A 104 -4.81 6.61 12.91
CA GLY A 104 -3.71 5.67 13.06
C GLY A 104 -3.86 4.38 12.27
N ILE A 105 -4.82 4.28 11.36
CA ILE A 105 -5.09 3.05 10.60
C ILE A 105 -3.92 2.68 9.70
N GLY A 106 -3.40 3.63 8.93
CA GLY A 106 -2.28 3.38 8.03
C GLY A 106 -1.03 2.93 8.78
N ARG A 107 -0.71 3.59 9.89
CA ARG A 107 0.41 3.21 10.75
C ARG A 107 0.24 1.80 11.30
N ARG A 108 -0.94 1.47 11.80
CA ARG A 108 -1.19 0.14 12.37
C ARG A 108 -1.10 -0.96 11.32
N LEU A 109 -1.63 -0.72 10.13
CA LEU A 109 -1.49 -1.66 9.01
C LEU A 109 -0.02 -1.87 8.64
N MET A 110 0.78 -0.81 8.61
CA MET A 110 2.21 -0.92 8.35
C MET A 110 2.94 -1.69 9.44
N GLU A 111 2.62 -1.46 10.71
CA GLU A 111 3.19 -2.20 11.83
C GLU A 111 2.88 -3.70 11.71
N ILE A 112 1.65 -4.05 11.35
CA ILE A 112 1.24 -5.44 11.13
C ILE A 112 2.04 -6.07 9.98
N ALA A 113 2.18 -5.36 8.87
CA ALA A 113 2.94 -5.85 7.72
C ALA A 113 4.42 -6.05 8.04
N ILE A 114 5.02 -5.10 8.76
CA ILE A 114 6.42 -5.18 9.20
C ILE A 114 6.63 -6.41 10.11
N GLU A 115 5.74 -6.63 11.07
CA GLU A 115 5.80 -7.77 11.96
C GLU A 115 5.66 -9.09 11.20
N GLN A 116 4.71 -9.15 10.26
CA GLN A 116 4.54 -10.33 9.39
C GLN A 116 5.79 -10.62 8.57
N ALA A 117 6.41 -9.60 8.01
CA ALA A 117 7.65 -9.76 7.24
C ALA A 117 8.78 -10.32 8.13
N ARG A 118 8.95 -9.80 9.34
CA ARG A 118 9.92 -10.31 10.30
C ARG A 118 9.66 -11.78 10.65
N ASN A 119 8.42 -12.10 10.95
CA ASN A 119 8.03 -13.48 11.34
C ASN A 119 8.17 -14.45 10.19
N SER A 120 8.10 -13.99 8.95
CA SER A 120 8.32 -14.81 7.76
C SER A 120 9.80 -14.98 7.40
N GLY A 121 10.71 -14.37 8.14
CA GLY A 121 12.14 -14.46 7.90
C GLY A 121 12.68 -13.50 6.84
N GLU A 122 11.89 -12.52 6.42
CA GLU A 122 12.34 -11.50 5.49
C GLU A 122 13.42 -10.62 6.13
N LYS A 123 14.40 -10.20 5.34
CA LYS A 123 15.53 -9.39 5.84
C LYS A 123 15.42 -7.92 5.49
N ILE A 124 14.83 -7.61 4.35
CA ILE A 124 14.67 -6.25 3.86
C ILE A 124 13.21 -6.06 3.43
N LEU A 125 12.63 -4.94 3.87
CA LEU A 125 11.31 -4.51 3.44
C LEU A 125 11.44 -3.20 2.68
N GLY A 126 11.01 -3.19 1.43
CA GLY A 126 11.01 -2.02 0.56
C GLY A 126 9.63 -1.42 0.39
N LEU A 127 9.59 -0.17 0.01
CA LEU A 127 8.39 0.50 -0.50
C LEU A 127 8.80 1.68 -1.38
N HIS A 128 7.87 2.13 -2.22
CA HIS A 128 8.07 3.38 -2.95
C HIS A 128 6.84 4.27 -2.79
N THR A 129 7.08 5.57 -2.75
CA THR A 129 6.02 6.56 -2.55
C THR A 129 6.37 7.85 -3.29
N SER A 130 5.38 8.69 -3.52
CA SER A 130 5.52 9.92 -4.29
C SER A 130 5.41 11.17 -3.43
N THR A 131 5.75 12.30 -4.05
CA THR A 131 5.57 13.63 -3.46
C THR A 131 4.10 14.00 -3.26
N MET A 132 3.17 13.26 -3.89
CA MET A 132 1.72 13.42 -3.66
C MET A 132 1.29 12.95 -2.26
N MET A 133 2.15 12.24 -1.53
CA MET A 133 1.83 11.58 -0.25
C MET A 133 2.75 12.02 0.88
N PRO A 134 2.79 13.33 1.24
CA PRO A 134 3.75 13.82 2.25
C PRO A 134 3.48 13.23 3.64
N SER A 135 2.24 12.98 4.00
CA SER A 135 1.89 12.36 5.29
C SER A 135 2.38 10.93 5.38
N ALA A 136 2.28 10.17 4.28
CA ALA A 136 2.79 8.80 4.21
C ALA A 136 4.32 8.78 4.34
N ARG A 137 5.01 9.70 3.67
CA ARG A 137 6.48 9.80 3.76
C ARG A 137 6.93 10.08 5.18
N ARG A 138 6.28 10.99 5.91
CA ARG A 138 6.58 11.26 7.32
C ARG A 138 6.38 10.02 8.18
N MET A 139 5.30 9.28 7.94
CA MET A 139 5.02 8.04 8.66
C MET A 139 6.10 6.99 8.42
N TYR A 140 6.55 6.82 7.17
CA TYR A 140 7.60 5.85 6.84
C TYR A 140 8.92 6.21 7.53
N ASP A 141 9.30 7.48 7.54
CA ASP A 141 10.47 7.95 8.28
C ASP A 141 10.36 7.62 9.78
N GLN A 142 9.19 7.86 10.36
CA GLN A 142 8.95 7.59 11.79
C GLN A 142 8.96 6.08 12.10
N LEU A 143 8.55 5.24 11.16
CA LEU A 143 8.57 3.78 11.31
C LEU A 143 9.99 3.21 11.20
N GLY A 144 10.95 3.98 10.71
CA GLY A 144 12.33 3.55 10.58
C GLY A 144 12.78 3.18 9.18
N PHE A 145 11.97 3.49 8.16
CA PHE A 145 12.41 3.35 6.78
C PHE A 145 13.42 4.42 6.42
N SER A 146 14.43 4.05 5.64
CA SER A 146 15.46 4.97 5.13
C SER A 146 15.22 5.25 3.66
N LEU A 147 15.35 6.53 3.29
CA LEU A 147 15.34 6.95 1.88
C LEU A 147 16.59 6.45 1.19
N ILE A 148 16.43 5.71 0.08
CA ILE A 148 17.56 5.13 -0.66
C ILE A 148 17.90 5.95 -1.88
N ARG A 149 16.92 6.25 -2.72
CA ARG A 149 17.14 7.02 -3.94
C ARG A 149 15.81 7.49 -4.55
N GLU A 150 15.95 8.45 -5.47
CA GLU A 150 14.86 8.83 -6.36
C GLU A 150 14.70 7.79 -7.46
N LEU A 151 13.46 7.52 -7.82
CA LEU A 151 13.11 6.62 -8.93
C LEU A 151 12.79 7.43 -10.18
N PRO A 152 12.85 6.84 -11.39
CA PRO A 152 12.26 7.45 -12.57
C PRO A 152 10.80 7.81 -12.32
N GLN A 153 10.32 8.87 -12.97
CA GLN A 153 8.92 9.30 -12.81
C GLN A 153 7.95 8.16 -13.12
N ILE A 154 6.91 8.06 -12.30
CA ILE A 154 5.79 7.13 -12.48
C ILE A 154 4.52 7.98 -12.57
N LEU A 155 3.74 7.81 -13.64
CA LEU A 155 2.54 8.59 -13.89
C LEU A 155 2.79 10.11 -13.80
N GLY A 156 3.95 10.56 -14.29
CA GLY A 156 4.34 11.97 -14.29
C GLY A 156 4.73 12.53 -12.93
N GLN A 157 4.82 11.70 -11.90
CA GLN A 157 5.14 12.13 -10.54
C GLN A 157 6.50 11.61 -10.10
N GLN A 158 7.15 12.37 -9.22
CA GLN A 158 8.42 11.99 -8.61
C GLN A 158 8.18 10.93 -7.54
N TYR A 159 8.94 9.84 -7.59
CA TYR A 159 8.87 8.74 -6.63
C TYR A 159 10.22 8.50 -5.96
N TRP A 160 10.16 7.94 -4.75
CA TRP A 160 11.31 7.67 -3.90
C TRP A 160 11.25 6.22 -3.41
N LEU A 161 12.41 5.57 -3.40
CA LEU A 161 12.57 4.22 -2.86
C LEU A 161 13.04 4.30 -1.41
N TYR A 162 12.34 3.58 -0.55
CA TYR A 162 12.65 3.42 0.87
C TYR A 162 12.93 1.96 1.19
N LYS A 163 13.75 1.72 2.21
CA LYS A 163 13.93 0.37 2.75
C LYS A 163 14.05 0.38 4.26
N MET A 164 13.77 -0.78 4.85
CA MET A 164 13.96 -1.08 6.25
C MET A 164 14.67 -2.44 6.38
N ALA A 165 15.74 -2.50 7.17
CA ALA A 165 16.32 -3.77 7.60
C ALA A 165 15.45 -4.37 8.71
N LEU A 166 15.07 -5.62 8.57
CA LEU A 166 14.16 -6.29 9.50
C LEU A 166 14.89 -7.09 10.60
#